data_14fbbbbcca113b04001d6f2a344b78d6
#
_entry.id   14fbbbbcca113b04001d6f2a344b78d6
#
_cell.length_a   1.000
_cell.length_b   1.000
_cell.length_c   1.000
_cell.angle_alpha   90.00
_cell.angle_beta   90.00
_cell.angle_gamma   90.00
#
_symmetry.space_group_name_H-M   'P 1'
#
loop_
_entity.id
_entity.type
_entity.pdbx_description
1 polymer ?
#
loop_
_entity_poly.entity_id
_entity_poly.type
_entity_poly.pdbx_seq_one_letter_code
_entity_poly.pdbx_strand_id
1 'polypeptide(L)'
;EYLDNGVVKSRSKKVPKISYYGCYNVAETLNVVFKDFRIDLGLGGLHGAKKGTIKESETHSIMSYDVASMYPNIAITNRVYPEHLGESFCDSYEDFYNERKKFSKGTPENLAIKLGLNSVYGKSNDKYSPFLDPMYTMKITINGQLSLCMLMEQIVLQCNARLIMANTDGFEFYIEKSKEDLAKSIVADWEKTVGLQMELVMYKAMYIKDVNNYVSVYED
;
A
#
# COMPACT_ATOMS: atom_id res chain seq x y z
N GLU A 1 -16.99 2.84 18.28
CA GLU A 1 -18.27 2.20 18.02
C GLU A 1 -18.08 0.96 17.17
N TYR A 2 -18.80 -0.09 17.51
CA TYR A 2 -18.68 -1.40 16.86
C TYR A 2 -19.80 -1.59 15.86
N LEU A 3 -19.50 -2.00 14.63
CA LEU A 3 -20.48 -2.58 13.73
C LEU A 3 -20.49 -4.09 13.99
N ASP A 4 -21.60 -4.61 14.44
CA ASP A 4 -21.79 -5.97 14.92
C ASP A 4 -22.14 -6.98 13.82
N ASN A 5 -21.51 -6.87 12.65
CA ASN A 5 -21.71 -7.80 11.52
C ASN A 5 -20.45 -8.60 11.20
N GLY A 6 -19.48 -8.70 12.12
CA GLY A 6 -18.28 -9.52 11.98
C GLY A 6 -17.21 -8.99 11.04
N VAL A 7 -17.37 -7.79 10.46
CA VAL A 7 -16.49 -7.29 9.39
C VAL A 7 -15.45 -6.29 9.89
N VAL A 8 -15.75 -5.45 10.87
CA VAL A 8 -14.78 -4.46 11.38
C VAL A 8 -14.88 -4.33 12.90
N LYS A 9 -13.80 -4.53 13.62
CA LYS A 9 -13.66 -4.14 15.03
C LYS A 9 -12.55 -3.10 15.14
N SER A 10 -12.91 -1.85 15.39
CA SER A 10 -11.98 -0.76 15.68
C SER A 10 -11.82 -0.55 17.19
N ARG A 11 -10.60 -0.36 17.66
CA ARG A 11 -10.27 -0.06 19.05
C ARG A 11 -9.50 1.25 19.25
N SER A 12 -9.58 2.21 18.36
CA SER A 12 -8.92 3.49 18.61
C SER A 12 -9.83 4.46 19.36
N LYS A 13 -9.39 4.95 20.51
CA LYS A 13 -10.07 5.99 21.33
C LYS A 13 -9.35 7.32 21.33
N LYS A 14 -8.25 7.49 20.60
CA LYS A 14 -7.47 8.73 20.64
C LYS A 14 -7.45 9.41 19.28
N VAL A 15 -7.92 10.64 19.28
CA VAL A 15 -7.77 11.54 18.14
C VAL A 15 -6.27 11.84 17.94
N PRO A 16 -5.76 11.89 16.70
CA PRO A 16 -4.40 12.32 16.44
C PRO A 16 -4.12 13.66 17.11
N LYS A 17 -3.02 13.76 17.87
CA LYS A 17 -2.59 15.02 18.44
C LYS A 17 -1.71 15.75 17.44
N ILE A 18 -2.07 16.98 17.10
CA ILE A 18 -1.17 17.88 16.39
C ILE A 18 -0.05 18.26 17.35
N SER A 19 1.20 18.04 16.96
CA SER A 19 2.34 18.46 17.75
C SER A 19 2.51 19.99 17.65
N TYR A 20 3.35 20.56 18.52
CA TYR A 20 3.67 21.99 18.52
C TYR A 20 4.16 22.53 17.15
N TYR A 21 4.69 21.66 16.29
CA TYR A 21 5.16 22.00 14.95
C TYR A 21 4.15 21.65 13.84
N GLY A 22 2.91 21.34 14.17
CA GLY A 22 1.90 20.94 13.21
C GLY A 22 2.01 19.49 12.70
N CYS A 23 2.99 18.71 13.20
CA CYS A 23 3.13 17.30 12.84
C CYS A 23 2.11 16.44 13.59
N TYR A 24 1.51 15.46 12.91
CA TYR A 24 0.61 14.51 13.56
C TYR A 24 1.40 13.40 14.25
N ASN A 25 1.14 13.23 15.54
CA ASN A 25 1.54 12.05 16.30
C ASN A 25 0.32 11.13 16.44
N VAL A 26 0.27 10.08 15.66
CA VAL A 26 -0.73 9.01 15.84
C VAL A 26 -0.15 8.04 16.87
N ALA A 27 -0.60 8.15 18.11
CA ALA A 27 -0.12 7.30 19.20
C ALA A 27 -0.65 5.87 19.13
N GLU A 28 -1.68 5.62 18.33
CA GLU A 28 -2.34 4.32 18.23
C GLU A 28 -2.58 3.94 16.75
N THR A 29 -2.29 2.69 16.43
CA THR A 29 -2.60 2.07 15.15
C THR A 29 -4.06 1.61 15.17
N LEU A 30 -4.82 1.86 14.11
CA LEU A 30 -6.15 1.31 13.92
C LEU A 30 -6.02 -0.17 13.53
N ASN A 31 -6.58 -1.04 14.35
CA ASN A 31 -6.58 -2.48 14.10
C ASN A 31 -7.91 -2.90 13.49
N VAL A 32 -7.87 -3.47 12.31
CA VAL A 32 -9.02 -4.00 11.59
C VAL A 32 -8.86 -5.51 11.44
N VAL A 33 -9.91 -6.26 11.66
CA VAL A 33 -9.94 -7.70 11.36
C VAL A 33 -10.96 -7.94 10.26
N PHE A 34 -10.49 -8.44 9.12
CA PHE A 34 -11.32 -8.81 8.00
C PHE A 34 -11.26 -10.33 7.82
N LYS A 35 -12.39 -11.00 8.07
CA LYS A 35 -12.45 -12.45 8.24
C LYS A 35 -11.45 -12.92 9.31
N ASP A 36 -10.40 -13.63 8.90
CA ASP A 36 -9.36 -14.18 9.77
C ASP A 36 -8.01 -13.46 9.60
N PHE A 37 -7.99 -12.31 8.90
CA PHE A 37 -6.78 -11.53 8.64
C PHE A 37 -6.83 -10.19 9.39
N ARG A 38 -5.82 -9.94 10.21
CA ARG A 38 -5.67 -8.68 10.94
C ARG A 38 -4.80 -7.72 10.13
N ILE A 39 -5.28 -6.48 10.00
CA ILE A 39 -4.59 -5.37 9.37
C ILE A 39 -4.41 -4.26 10.41
N ASP A 40 -3.20 -3.78 10.54
CA ASP A 40 -2.85 -2.63 11.35
C ASP A 40 -2.65 -1.41 10.43
N LEU A 41 -3.50 -0.40 10.56
CA LEU A 41 -3.46 0.84 9.79
C LEU A 41 -2.74 1.89 10.62
N GLY A 42 -1.56 2.28 10.20
CA GLY A 42 -0.70 3.27 10.88
C GLY A 42 -0.46 4.51 10.03
N LEU A 43 0.31 5.46 10.57
CA LEU A 43 0.63 6.70 9.87
C LEU A 43 1.42 6.47 8.58
N GLY A 44 2.27 5.44 8.53
CA GLY A 44 3.14 5.16 7.38
C GLY A 44 2.56 4.19 6.36
N GLY A 45 1.45 3.50 6.66
CA GLY A 45 0.87 2.50 5.77
C GLY A 45 0.04 1.47 6.50
N LEU A 46 -0.35 0.42 5.80
CA LEU A 46 -1.04 -0.73 6.36
C LEU A 46 -0.09 -1.94 6.48
N HIS A 47 -0.29 -2.74 7.52
CA HIS A 47 0.54 -3.92 7.77
C HIS A 47 -0.29 -5.06 8.33
N GLY A 48 -0.02 -6.26 7.84
CA GLY A 48 -0.63 -7.48 8.35
C GLY A 48 0.13 -8.70 7.86
N ALA A 49 0.26 -9.74 8.70
CA ALA A 49 0.88 -10.99 8.28
C ALA A 49 0.35 -12.17 9.05
N LYS A 50 0.13 -13.29 8.37
CA LYS A 50 -0.10 -14.59 8.96
C LYS A 50 1.22 -15.32 9.08
N LYS A 51 1.70 -15.47 10.31
CA LYS A 51 2.90 -16.28 10.61
C LYS A 51 2.69 -17.72 10.16
N GLY A 52 3.66 -18.26 9.41
CA GLY A 52 3.65 -19.66 8.98
C GLY A 52 4.34 -19.88 7.66
N THR A 53 4.14 -21.08 7.12
CA THR A 53 4.62 -21.47 5.80
C THR A 53 3.42 -21.71 4.90
N ILE A 54 3.41 -21.09 3.74
CA ILE A 54 2.40 -21.28 2.70
C ILE A 54 3.14 -21.69 1.44
N LYS A 55 2.62 -22.69 0.75
CA LYS A 55 3.17 -23.18 -0.51
C LYS A 55 2.05 -23.28 -1.53
N GLU A 56 2.37 -23.01 -2.79
CA GLU A 56 1.48 -23.34 -3.90
C GLU A 56 1.14 -24.83 -3.89
N SER A 57 0.06 -25.20 -4.50
CA SER A 57 -0.39 -26.57 -4.67
C SER A 57 -0.87 -26.81 -6.10
N GLU A 58 -1.29 -28.04 -6.42
CA GLU A 58 -1.90 -28.33 -7.70
C GLU A 58 -3.15 -27.48 -7.96
N THR A 59 -3.88 -27.08 -6.92
CA THR A 59 -5.15 -26.37 -7.00
C THR A 59 -5.09 -24.91 -6.63
N HIS A 60 -4.02 -24.43 -5.97
CA HIS A 60 -3.93 -23.08 -5.44
C HIS A 60 -2.58 -22.43 -5.74
N SER A 61 -2.61 -21.14 -5.99
CA SER A 61 -1.46 -20.26 -6.23
C SER A 61 -1.28 -19.24 -5.11
N ILE A 62 -0.07 -18.68 -5.00
CA ILE A 62 0.25 -17.52 -4.19
C ILE A 62 0.46 -16.34 -5.14
N MET A 63 -0.42 -15.35 -5.09
CA MET A 63 -0.32 -14.11 -5.86
C MET A 63 0.10 -12.98 -4.96
N SER A 64 1.05 -12.16 -5.42
CA SER A 64 1.51 -10.93 -4.80
C SER A 64 1.27 -9.76 -5.74
N TYR A 65 0.65 -8.71 -5.25
CA TYR A 65 0.45 -7.46 -5.99
C TYR A 65 1.04 -6.29 -5.21
N ASP A 66 1.90 -5.52 -5.85
CA ASP A 66 2.49 -4.28 -5.32
C ASP A 66 2.12 -3.09 -6.20
N VAL A 67 1.77 -1.95 -5.60
CA VAL A 67 1.48 -0.71 -6.33
C VAL A 67 2.79 -0.08 -6.81
N ALA A 68 2.91 0.11 -8.10
CA ALA A 68 4.06 0.78 -8.69
C ALA A 68 4.20 2.23 -8.20
N SER A 69 5.23 2.52 -7.39
CA SER A 69 5.51 3.85 -6.84
C SER A 69 4.29 4.50 -6.18
N MET A 70 3.64 3.81 -5.24
CA MET A 70 2.33 4.16 -4.70
C MET A 70 2.22 5.63 -4.26
N TYR A 71 3.06 6.11 -3.37
CA TYR A 71 2.94 7.47 -2.82
C TYR A 71 3.11 8.58 -3.86
N PRO A 72 4.14 8.54 -4.75
CA PRO A 72 4.22 9.49 -5.86
C PRO A 72 2.98 9.46 -6.76
N ASN A 73 2.51 8.28 -7.14
CA ASN A 73 1.37 8.17 -8.04
C ASN A 73 0.05 8.63 -7.39
N ILE A 74 -0.17 8.41 -6.09
CA ILE A 74 -1.32 8.99 -5.37
C ILE A 74 -1.27 10.52 -5.43
N ALA A 75 -0.10 11.12 -5.18
CA ALA A 75 0.07 12.57 -5.24
C ALA A 75 -0.26 13.12 -6.63
N ILE A 76 0.30 12.52 -7.68
CA ILE A 76 0.14 12.94 -9.07
C ILE A 76 -1.31 12.75 -9.54
N THR A 77 -1.86 11.53 -9.38
CA THR A 77 -3.19 11.17 -9.87
C THR A 77 -4.30 11.94 -9.18
N ASN A 78 -4.21 12.12 -7.87
CA ASN A 78 -5.23 12.81 -7.07
C ASN A 78 -4.95 14.30 -6.88
N ARG A 79 -3.91 14.83 -7.53
CA ARG A 79 -3.49 16.25 -7.40
C ARG A 79 -3.34 16.67 -5.94
N VAL A 80 -2.68 15.82 -5.14
CA VAL A 80 -2.39 16.10 -3.72
C VAL A 80 -0.99 16.70 -3.61
N TYR A 81 -0.88 17.86 -3.01
CA TYR A 81 0.36 18.62 -2.88
C TYR A 81 0.47 19.27 -1.50
N PRO A 82 1.70 19.59 -1.03
CA PRO A 82 1.89 20.44 0.13
C PRO A 82 1.33 21.84 -0.16
N GLU A 83 0.43 22.36 0.69
CA GLU A 83 -0.36 23.55 0.42
C GLU A 83 0.51 24.77 0.07
N HIS A 84 1.63 24.96 0.77
CA HIS A 84 2.55 26.07 0.57
C HIS A 84 3.33 26.01 -0.75
N LEU A 85 3.39 24.87 -1.43
CA LEU A 85 4.06 24.70 -2.73
C LEU A 85 3.09 24.90 -3.91
N GLY A 86 1.79 24.84 -3.66
CA GLY A 86 0.76 25.00 -4.69
C GLY A 86 0.65 23.80 -5.65
N GLU A 87 -0.34 23.85 -6.53
CA GLU A 87 -0.68 22.75 -7.43
C GLU A 87 0.40 22.47 -8.51
N SER A 88 1.20 23.46 -8.90
CA SER A 88 2.34 23.26 -9.81
C SER A 88 3.38 22.26 -9.31
N PHE A 89 3.37 21.96 -8.00
CA PHE A 89 4.16 20.88 -7.43
C PHE A 89 3.82 19.54 -8.10
N CYS A 90 2.55 19.24 -8.37
CA CYS A 90 2.15 17.98 -8.99
C CYS A 90 2.72 17.82 -10.40
N ASP A 91 2.77 18.90 -11.19
CA ASP A 91 3.33 18.87 -12.55
C ASP A 91 4.83 18.58 -12.50
N SER A 92 5.57 19.28 -11.64
CA SER A 92 7.01 19.05 -11.45
C SER A 92 7.30 17.64 -10.92
N TYR A 93 6.42 17.12 -10.05
CA TYR A 93 6.55 15.77 -9.47
C TYR A 93 6.27 14.69 -10.51
N GLU A 94 5.30 14.92 -11.41
CA GLU A 94 5.00 14.05 -12.54
C GLU A 94 6.13 14.04 -13.56
N ASP A 95 6.70 15.20 -13.89
CA ASP A 95 7.87 15.32 -14.76
C ASP A 95 9.06 14.50 -14.21
N PHE A 96 9.31 14.61 -12.90
CA PHE A 96 10.38 13.86 -12.23
C PHE A 96 10.08 12.35 -12.21
N TYR A 97 8.82 11.96 -12.02
CA TYR A 97 8.40 10.58 -12.15
C TYR A 97 8.58 10.02 -13.57
N ASN A 98 8.23 10.82 -14.60
CA ASN A 98 8.40 10.44 -16.00
C ASN A 98 9.87 10.38 -16.40
N GLU A 99 10.74 11.23 -15.84
CA GLU A 99 12.19 11.13 -16.03
C GLU A 99 12.74 9.78 -15.58
N ARG A 100 12.24 9.24 -14.45
CA ARG A 100 12.62 7.92 -13.96
C ARG A 100 12.36 6.81 -14.97
N LYS A 101 11.27 6.90 -15.76
CA LYS A 101 10.90 5.87 -16.75
C LYS A 101 11.89 5.76 -17.90
N LYS A 102 12.76 6.74 -18.12
CA LYS A 102 13.80 6.70 -19.14
C LYS A 102 14.99 5.78 -18.78
N PHE A 103 15.08 5.38 -17.52
CA PHE A 103 16.15 4.54 -17.00
C PHE A 103 15.64 3.15 -16.62
N SER A 104 16.36 2.10 -16.98
CA SER A 104 16.02 0.72 -16.63
C SER A 104 15.99 0.52 -15.11
N LYS A 105 15.07 -0.32 -14.61
CA LYS A 105 15.02 -0.70 -13.20
C LYS A 105 16.39 -1.24 -12.75
N GLY A 106 16.88 -0.80 -11.59
CA GLY A 106 18.14 -1.24 -11.00
C GLY A 106 19.36 -0.42 -11.39
N THR A 107 19.27 0.51 -12.36
CA THR A 107 20.37 1.43 -12.66
C THR A 107 20.53 2.47 -11.55
N PRO A 108 21.75 3.03 -11.33
CA PRO A 108 21.97 4.08 -10.33
C PRO A 108 21.07 5.30 -10.52
N GLU A 109 20.83 5.71 -11.76
CA GLU A 109 19.98 6.84 -12.11
C GLU A 109 18.51 6.56 -11.70
N ASN A 110 17.99 5.38 -12.07
CA ASN A 110 16.64 4.97 -11.68
C ASN A 110 16.47 4.92 -10.14
N LEU A 111 17.49 4.42 -9.43
CA LEU A 111 17.49 4.34 -7.97
C LEU A 111 17.56 5.74 -7.34
N ALA A 112 18.40 6.64 -7.85
CA ALA A 112 18.52 8.01 -7.35
C ALA A 112 17.19 8.76 -7.48
N ILE A 113 16.54 8.69 -8.64
CA ILE A 113 15.24 9.32 -8.87
C ILE A 113 14.15 8.69 -7.98
N LYS A 114 14.16 7.34 -7.83
CA LYS A 114 13.24 6.65 -6.90
C LYS A 114 13.37 7.16 -5.47
N LEU A 115 14.61 7.33 -5.00
CA LEU A 115 14.86 7.87 -3.66
C LEU A 115 14.37 9.31 -3.54
N GLY A 116 14.61 10.16 -4.55
CA GLY A 116 14.11 11.53 -4.60
C GLY A 116 12.58 11.59 -4.51
N LEU A 117 11.88 10.82 -5.33
CA LEU A 117 10.42 10.72 -5.32
C LEU A 117 9.88 10.29 -3.95
N ASN A 118 10.43 9.23 -3.37
CA ASN A 118 9.98 8.74 -2.07
C ASN A 118 10.34 9.70 -0.93
N SER A 119 11.42 10.49 -1.08
CA SER A 119 11.84 11.46 -0.07
C SER A 119 10.84 12.59 0.13
N VAL A 120 10.09 12.98 -0.88
CA VAL A 120 9.04 14.01 -0.77
C VAL A 120 8.01 13.57 0.27
N TYR A 121 7.44 12.37 0.11
CA TYR A 121 6.52 11.81 1.10
C TYR A 121 7.22 11.56 2.45
N GLY A 122 8.38 10.91 2.45
CA GLY A 122 9.11 10.56 3.68
C GLY A 122 9.53 11.78 4.51
N LYS A 123 9.64 12.95 3.89
CA LYS A 123 10.00 14.22 4.53
C LYS A 123 8.82 15.17 4.75
N SER A 124 7.64 14.82 4.31
CA SER A 124 6.47 15.69 4.42
C SER A 124 5.91 15.80 5.85
N ASN A 125 6.39 14.98 6.78
CA ASN A 125 6.08 15.10 8.21
C ASN A 125 7.34 15.44 9.08
N ASP A 126 8.43 15.88 8.45
CA ASP A 126 9.66 16.29 9.12
C ASP A 126 9.69 17.82 9.24
N LYS A 127 9.76 18.34 10.48
CA LYS A 127 9.71 19.77 10.79
C LYS A 127 10.80 20.63 10.16
N TYR A 128 11.87 20.01 9.69
CA TYR A 128 12.99 20.71 9.05
C TYR A 128 12.96 20.61 7.51
N SER A 129 11.96 19.94 6.98
CA SER A 129 11.83 19.70 5.55
C SER A 129 11.12 20.87 4.84
N PRO A 130 11.57 21.24 3.62
CA PRO A 130 10.82 22.16 2.79
C PRO A 130 9.48 21.59 2.30
N PHE A 131 9.28 20.29 2.43
CA PHE A 131 8.04 19.59 2.07
C PHE A 131 7.08 19.43 3.26
N LEU A 132 7.38 20.03 4.42
CA LEU A 132 6.56 19.86 5.63
C LEU A 132 5.10 20.25 5.37
N ASP A 133 4.25 19.25 5.32
CA ASP A 133 2.79 19.37 5.33
C ASP A 133 2.18 18.06 5.86
N PRO A 134 1.81 18.00 7.14
CA PRO A 134 1.21 16.79 7.73
C PRO A 134 -0.12 16.40 7.09
N MET A 135 -0.87 17.35 6.54
CA MET A 135 -2.13 17.06 5.82
C MET A 135 -1.84 16.37 4.49
N TYR A 136 -0.80 16.79 3.77
CA TYR A 136 -0.32 16.09 2.58
C TYR A 136 0.06 14.65 2.93
N THR A 137 0.87 14.44 3.98
CA THR A 137 1.25 13.11 4.47
C THR A 137 0.02 12.24 4.71
N MET A 138 -0.95 12.77 5.47
CA MET A 138 -2.18 12.03 5.83
C MET A 138 -3.03 11.70 4.60
N LYS A 139 -3.22 12.66 3.69
CA LYS A 139 -3.98 12.43 2.45
C LYS A 139 -3.37 11.29 1.63
N ILE A 140 -2.04 11.27 1.45
CA ILE A 140 -1.35 10.21 0.71
C ILE A 140 -1.54 8.85 1.41
N THR A 141 -1.26 8.78 2.71
CA THR A 141 -1.32 7.52 3.46
C THR A 141 -2.73 6.94 3.48
N ILE A 142 -3.73 7.76 3.82
CA ILE A 142 -5.12 7.30 3.93
C ILE A 142 -5.65 6.84 2.57
N ASN A 143 -5.39 7.58 1.50
CA ASN A 143 -5.82 7.16 0.16
C ASN A 143 -5.19 5.82 -0.23
N GLY A 144 -3.89 5.61 0.03
CA GLY A 144 -3.23 4.34 -0.24
C GLY A 144 -3.83 3.19 0.57
N GLN A 145 -4.00 3.37 1.88
CA GLN A 145 -4.60 2.37 2.76
C GLN A 145 -6.02 1.99 2.34
N LEU A 146 -6.88 2.97 2.11
CA LEU A 146 -8.27 2.73 1.71
C LEU A 146 -8.37 2.05 0.35
N SER A 147 -7.60 2.51 -0.63
CA SER A 147 -7.57 1.91 -1.97
C SER A 147 -7.15 0.44 -1.92
N LEU A 148 -6.09 0.09 -1.16
CA LEU A 148 -5.68 -1.30 -0.99
C LEU A 148 -6.69 -2.13 -0.19
N CYS A 149 -7.29 -1.58 0.86
CA CYS A 149 -8.36 -2.27 1.61
C CYS A 149 -9.55 -2.61 0.71
N MET A 150 -9.98 -1.69 -0.15
CA MET A 150 -11.05 -1.93 -1.12
C MET A 150 -10.70 -3.05 -2.10
N LEU A 151 -9.46 -3.10 -2.60
CA LEU A 151 -9.03 -4.17 -3.50
C LEU A 151 -8.96 -5.51 -2.77
N MET A 152 -8.34 -5.56 -1.58
CA MET A 152 -8.27 -6.78 -0.77
C MET A 152 -9.66 -7.33 -0.45
N GLU A 153 -10.62 -6.45 -0.12
CA GLU A 153 -12.01 -6.85 0.13
C GLU A 153 -12.64 -7.52 -1.10
N GLN A 154 -12.50 -6.92 -2.28
CA GLN A 154 -13.02 -7.49 -3.53
C GLN A 154 -12.41 -8.86 -3.84
N ILE A 155 -11.08 -8.99 -3.76
CA ILE A 155 -10.36 -10.25 -3.98
C ILE A 155 -10.85 -11.34 -3.02
N VAL A 156 -10.98 -11.01 -1.74
CA VAL A 156 -11.44 -11.99 -0.72
C VAL A 156 -12.89 -12.38 -0.93
N LEU A 157 -13.78 -11.43 -1.24
CA LEU A 157 -15.22 -11.72 -1.36
C LEU A 157 -15.58 -12.40 -2.68
N GLN A 158 -15.00 -11.97 -3.81
CA GLN A 158 -15.36 -12.48 -5.13
C GLN A 158 -14.58 -13.74 -5.51
N CYS A 159 -13.30 -13.82 -5.13
CA CYS A 159 -12.46 -14.97 -5.45
C CYS A 159 -12.41 -16.01 -4.34
N ASN A 160 -12.98 -15.74 -3.16
CA ASN A 160 -12.82 -16.55 -1.95
C ASN A 160 -11.33 -16.74 -1.58
N ALA A 161 -10.50 -15.74 -1.89
CA ALA A 161 -9.08 -15.78 -1.60
C ALA A 161 -8.82 -15.58 -0.10
N ARG A 162 -7.67 -16.08 0.36
CA ARG A 162 -7.20 -15.91 1.73
C ARG A 162 -5.99 -15.01 1.77
N LEU A 163 -6.10 -13.87 2.45
CA LEU A 163 -4.97 -12.96 2.67
C LEU A 163 -3.87 -13.63 3.48
N ILE A 164 -2.64 -13.43 3.07
CA ILE A 164 -1.42 -13.98 3.69
C ILE A 164 -0.62 -12.88 4.37
N MET A 165 -0.34 -11.82 3.62
CA MET A 165 0.42 -10.68 4.08
C MET A 165 -0.07 -9.42 3.40
N ALA A 166 0.12 -8.27 4.03
CA ALA A 166 -0.08 -6.96 3.44
C ALA A 166 0.95 -6.00 4.04
N ASN A 167 1.63 -5.23 3.20
CA ASN A 167 2.73 -4.37 3.61
C ASN A 167 2.77 -3.09 2.78
N THR A 168 2.28 -2.03 3.37
CA THR A 168 2.33 -0.65 2.88
C THR A 168 1.70 -0.43 1.51
N ASP A 169 2.27 -0.95 0.45
CA ASP A 169 1.94 -0.73 -0.96
C ASP A 169 1.53 -2.01 -1.72
N GLY A 170 1.49 -3.15 -1.02
CA GLY A 170 1.14 -4.42 -1.64
C GLY A 170 0.50 -5.41 -0.69
N PHE A 171 0.04 -6.52 -1.23
CA PHE A 171 -0.51 -7.63 -0.46
C PHE A 171 -0.38 -8.96 -1.19
N GLU A 172 -0.29 -10.02 -0.42
CA GLU A 172 -0.21 -11.40 -0.87
C GLU A 172 -1.43 -12.19 -0.43
N PHE A 173 -1.87 -13.07 -1.31
CA PHE A 173 -3.02 -13.92 -1.05
C PHE A 173 -2.90 -15.31 -1.69
N TYR A 174 -3.56 -16.26 -1.07
CA TYR A 174 -3.69 -17.64 -1.52
C TYR A 174 -5.05 -17.82 -2.18
N ILE A 175 -5.07 -18.35 -3.41
CA ILE A 175 -6.26 -18.39 -4.26
C ILE A 175 -6.33 -19.68 -5.06
N GLU A 176 -7.53 -20.19 -5.33
CA GLU A 176 -7.71 -21.27 -6.29
C GLU A 176 -7.27 -20.85 -7.69
N LYS A 177 -6.50 -21.70 -8.39
CA LYS A 177 -6.00 -21.43 -9.75
C LYS A 177 -7.13 -21.10 -10.73
N SER A 178 -8.29 -21.71 -10.54
CA SER A 178 -9.50 -21.43 -11.33
C SER A 178 -10.03 -19.98 -11.19
N LYS A 179 -9.55 -19.23 -10.20
CA LYS A 179 -9.97 -17.84 -9.89
C LYS A 179 -8.91 -16.78 -10.20
N GLU A 180 -7.73 -17.18 -10.68
CA GLU A 180 -6.65 -16.25 -10.99
C GLU A 180 -7.06 -15.17 -12.02
N ASP A 181 -7.73 -15.57 -13.10
CA ASP A 181 -8.15 -14.62 -14.13
C ASP A 181 -9.23 -13.66 -13.63
N LEU A 182 -10.11 -14.13 -12.74
CA LEU A 182 -11.06 -13.25 -12.08
C LEU A 182 -10.32 -12.24 -11.18
N ALA A 183 -9.32 -12.68 -10.42
CA ALA A 183 -8.51 -11.79 -9.59
C ALA A 183 -7.78 -10.73 -10.44
N LYS A 184 -7.17 -11.14 -11.56
CA LYS A 184 -6.52 -10.22 -12.52
C LYS A 184 -7.51 -9.19 -13.10
N SER A 185 -8.73 -9.62 -13.41
CA SER A 185 -9.79 -8.71 -13.89
C SER A 185 -10.19 -7.68 -12.83
N ILE A 186 -10.37 -8.11 -11.57
CA ILE A 186 -10.68 -7.22 -10.44
C ILE A 186 -9.57 -6.19 -10.25
N VAL A 187 -8.30 -6.62 -10.30
CA VAL A 187 -7.15 -5.70 -10.21
C VAL A 187 -7.16 -4.70 -11.36
N ALA A 188 -7.37 -5.15 -12.60
CA ALA A 188 -7.41 -4.26 -13.77
C ALA A 188 -8.54 -3.21 -13.70
N ASP A 189 -9.70 -3.58 -13.16
CA ASP A 189 -10.80 -2.63 -12.94
C ASP A 189 -10.53 -1.67 -11.78
N TRP A 190 -9.86 -2.14 -10.73
CA TRP A 190 -9.38 -1.29 -9.65
C TRP A 190 -8.34 -0.28 -10.16
N GLU A 191 -7.35 -0.71 -10.96
CA GLU A 191 -6.34 0.17 -11.57
C GLU A 191 -6.98 1.32 -12.37
N LYS A 192 -8.00 1.02 -13.17
CA LYS A 192 -8.76 2.04 -13.91
C LYS A 192 -9.50 3.01 -12.99
N THR A 193 -10.05 2.48 -11.89
CA THR A 193 -10.85 3.27 -10.96
C THR A 193 -10.01 4.24 -10.13
N VAL A 194 -8.85 3.77 -9.63
CA VAL A 194 -7.99 4.55 -8.73
C VAL A 194 -6.86 5.28 -9.45
N GLY A 195 -6.58 4.95 -10.72
CA GLY A 195 -5.49 5.53 -11.51
C GLY A 195 -4.09 5.08 -11.08
N LEU A 196 -3.98 3.98 -10.35
CA LEU A 196 -2.72 3.37 -9.93
C LEU A 196 -2.44 2.11 -10.75
N GLN A 197 -1.20 1.62 -10.74
CA GLN A 197 -0.82 0.39 -11.44
C GLN A 197 -0.26 -0.64 -10.45
N MET A 198 -0.60 -1.91 -10.66
CA MET A 198 -0.12 -3.03 -9.85
C MET A 198 0.92 -3.86 -10.61
N GLU A 199 1.93 -4.31 -9.91
CA GLU A 199 2.90 -5.28 -10.39
C GLU A 199 2.56 -6.65 -9.79
N LEU A 200 2.31 -7.65 -10.65
CA LEU A 200 2.02 -9.02 -10.22
C LEU A 200 3.30 -9.84 -10.13
N VAL A 201 3.43 -10.57 -9.04
CA VAL A 201 4.46 -11.61 -8.86
C VAL A 201 3.78 -12.89 -8.37
N MET A 202 4.22 -14.03 -8.88
CA MET A 202 3.77 -15.35 -8.44
C MET A 202 4.85 -16.00 -7.56
N TYR A 203 4.45 -16.61 -6.45
CA TYR A 203 5.36 -17.29 -5.55
C TYR A 203 5.04 -18.78 -5.43
N LYS A 204 6.08 -19.63 -5.44
CA LYS A 204 5.99 -21.06 -5.11
C LYS A 204 5.78 -21.30 -3.60
N ALA A 205 6.41 -20.47 -2.78
CA ALA A 205 6.31 -20.57 -1.33
C ALA A 205 6.61 -19.26 -0.63
N MET A 206 6.01 -19.07 0.54
CA MET A 206 6.33 -18.00 1.48
C MET A 206 6.55 -18.56 2.88
N TYR A 207 7.61 -18.11 3.53
CA TYR A 207 7.97 -18.44 4.92
C TYR A 207 7.93 -17.16 5.72
N ILE A 208 6.88 -16.98 6.52
CA ILE A 208 6.54 -15.70 7.14
C ILE A 208 6.70 -15.80 8.65
N LYS A 209 7.57 -14.95 9.20
CA LYS A 209 7.66 -14.73 10.65
C LYS A 209 6.79 -13.54 11.06
N ASP A 210 6.90 -12.43 10.35
CA ASP A 210 6.11 -11.21 10.46
C ASP A 210 6.24 -10.41 9.15
N VAL A 211 5.59 -9.23 9.07
CA VAL A 211 5.54 -8.38 7.87
C VAL A 211 6.92 -7.89 7.39
N ASN A 212 7.91 -7.81 8.29
CA ASN A 212 9.27 -7.35 7.96
C ASN A 212 10.27 -8.50 7.82
N ASN A 213 9.90 -9.71 8.22
CA ASN A 213 10.78 -10.88 8.28
C ASN A 213 10.11 -12.07 7.60
N TYR A 214 10.31 -12.20 6.31
CA TYR A 214 9.80 -13.31 5.50
C TYR A 214 10.78 -13.66 4.37
N VAL A 215 10.60 -14.82 3.80
CA VAL A 215 11.29 -15.30 2.59
C VAL A 215 10.24 -15.80 1.61
N SER A 216 10.29 -15.33 0.39
CA SER A 216 9.47 -15.80 -0.72
C SER A 216 10.33 -16.52 -1.76
N VAL A 217 9.78 -17.54 -2.37
CA VAL A 217 10.37 -18.31 -3.46
C VAL A 217 9.55 -18.01 -4.71
N TYR A 218 10.19 -17.46 -5.73
CA TYR A 218 9.53 -17.10 -6.99
C TYR A 218 9.11 -18.33 -7.79
N GLU A 219 8.09 -18.19 -8.59
CA GLU A 219 7.88 -19.06 -9.76
C GLU A 219 8.97 -18.76 -10.79
N ASP A 220 9.55 -19.81 -11.42
CA ASP A 220 10.63 -19.68 -12.44
C ASP A 220 10.04 -19.12 -13.75
#